data_ce886638410f2ec5cb610dcc7f3829c6
#
_entry.id   ce886638410f2ec5cb610dcc7f3829c6
#
_cell.length_a   1.000
_cell.length_b   1.000
_cell.length_c   1.000
_cell.angle_alpha   90.00
_cell.angle_beta   90.00
_cell.angle_gamma   90.00
#
_symmetry.space_group_name_H-M   'P 1'
#
loop_
_entity.id
_entity.type
_entity.pdbx_description
1 polymer ?
#
loop_
_entity_poly.entity_id
_entity_poly.type
_entity_poly.pdbx_seq_one_letter_code
_entity_poly.pdbx_strand_id
1 'polypeptide(L)'
;MAGLSGVPIIILKEGSKRESGKDAQRKNILAAKAVAESIRTTLGPKGMDKMLIAGEEATITNDGATILREMDIEHPVAKMIVEVAKAQDDEIGDGTTTAVIIAGKLLEKAEGLLDQDVHPTVIVQGYKQAAARAQKVLSEMAVDVSADEATLSKIARTAMLGKGIEMAMDKLAALSVEAAQAIAGFEGKDIEENIKTVMIPGGRIDDSSIIYGIVLEKERTSLEMPRKIENAKIMLLEGTLEIKKLDTDAKVTITEAKNLSSFKEGEENVIKSQVDAIAAAGANVVFCEKGIGVTAQNYLARQGMLGVRRVSREDMKMLALATGARLVGDVMAVTAKDLGSAALVEERKVGKEKKMLFIEGCPQAKAVTIVLHGVSEQVLEEMERALDDSLNVVLDVIRSRKIVPGGGAPEMIVAENLRQYASTLEGREQLAVRAFADAVESIPLTLAENSGFDPLDSLAALRAKTGQGKAFGLDMATGQPSDMLAAGIVEPLKVKTQAIKSATEAATMVLRVDDVIAAKREELAPKPGQSPHDYTMPQMPMPHY
;
A
#
# COMPACT_ATOMS: atom_id res chain seq x y z
N MET A 1 -40.67 -31.69 -43.27
CA MET A 1 -39.39 -31.55 -42.56
C MET A 1 -39.48 -30.30 -41.71
N ALA A 2 -39.75 -30.48 -40.42
CA ALA A 2 -39.84 -29.38 -39.47
C ALA A 2 -38.44 -29.05 -39.00
N GLY A 3 -38.01 -27.81 -39.25
CA GLY A 3 -36.72 -27.32 -38.78
C GLY A 3 -36.75 -27.14 -37.27
N LEU A 4 -35.92 -27.88 -36.56
CA LEU A 4 -35.56 -27.62 -35.17
C LEU A 4 -34.76 -26.30 -35.12
N SER A 5 -35.41 -25.24 -34.64
CA SER A 5 -34.75 -24.00 -34.26
C SER A 5 -33.81 -24.34 -33.10
N GLY A 6 -32.48 -24.35 -33.37
CA GLY A 6 -31.48 -24.67 -32.39
C GLY A 6 -31.41 -23.61 -31.30
N VAL A 7 -31.92 -23.95 -30.14
CA VAL A 7 -31.51 -23.29 -28.90
C VAL A 7 -30.05 -23.65 -28.70
N PRO A 8 -29.12 -22.69 -28.51
CA PRO A 8 -27.73 -23.01 -28.28
C PRO A 8 -27.64 -23.81 -26.98
N ILE A 9 -27.28 -25.09 -27.08
CA ILE A 9 -27.00 -25.93 -25.90
C ILE A 9 -25.62 -25.57 -25.42
N ILE A 10 -25.55 -24.74 -24.39
CA ILE A 10 -24.31 -24.50 -23.66
C ILE A 10 -24.13 -25.69 -22.72
N ILE A 11 -23.18 -26.58 -23.05
CA ILE A 11 -22.80 -27.69 -22.18
C ILE A 11 -21.92 -27.14 -21.08
N LEU A 12 -22.49 -26.80 -19.93
CA LEU A 12 -21.74 -26.50 -18.72
C LEU A 12 -21.41 -27.80 -18.01
N LYS A 13 -20.19 -27.93 -17.45
CA LYS A 13 -19.81 -29.08 -16.61
C LYS A 13 -20.77 -29.20 -15.42
N GLU A 14 -21.05 -30.44 -14.97
CA GLU A 14 -21.83 -30.68 -13.74
C GLU A 14 -21.20 -29.90 -12.56
N GLY A 15 -22.05 -29.12 -11.89
CA GLY A 15 -21.62 -28.26 -10.76
C GLY A 15 -21.37 -26.80 -11.11
N SER A 16 -21.45 -26.38 -12.39
CA SER A 16 -21.41 -24.97 -12.77
C SER A 16 -22.74 -24.29 -12.44
N LYS A 17 -22.67 -23.16 -11.73
CA LYS A 17 -23.85 -22.29 -11.50
C LYS A 17 -23.86 -21.21 -12.57
N ARG A 18 -24.99 -21.00 -13.21
CA ARG A 18 -25.21 -19.90 -14.14
C ARG A 18 -26.39 -19.06 -13.66
N GLU A 19 -26.18 -17.78 -13.61
CA GLU A 19 -27.18 -16.77 -13.32
C GLU A 19 -27.20 -15.76 -14.46
N SER A 20 -28.39 -15.44 -15.00
CA SER A 20 -28.51 -14.59 -16.19
C SER A 20 -29.61 -13.56 -16.08
N GLY A 21 -29.51 -12.48 -16.84
CA GLY A 21 -30.52 -11.43 -16.96
C GLY A 21 -30.64 -10.54 -15.72
N LYS A 22 -31.84 -10.00 -15.49
CA LYS A 22 -32.13 -9.06 -14.39
C LYS A 22 -31.79 -9.64 -12.99
N ASP A 23 -31.92 -10.95 -12.80
CA ASP A 23 -31.64 -11.60 -11.51
C ASP A 23 -30.14 -11.62 -11.23
N ALA A 24 -29.29 -11.88 -12.23
CA ALA A 24 -27.84 -11.81 -12.11
C ALA A 24 -27.39 -10.36 -11.78
N GLN A 25 -27.94 -9.37 -12.48
CA GLN A 25 -27.65 -7.96 -12.24
C GLN A 25 -28.00 -7.53 -10.80
N ARG A 26 -29.21 -7.90 -10.32
CA ARG A 26 -29.63 -7.58 -8.94
C ARG A 26 -28.73 -8.22 -7.89
N LYS A 27 -28.36 -9.50 -8.07
CA LYS A 27 -27.45 -10.19 -7.14
C LYS A 27 -26.06 -9.55 -7.13
N ASN A 28 -25.55 -9.17 -8.30
CA ASN A 28 -24.28 -8.47 -8.44
C ASN A 28 -24.29 -7.12 -7.69
N ILE A 29 -25.36 -6.35 -7.88
CA ILE A 29 -25.53 -5.07 -7.18
C ILE A 29 -25.64 -5.28 -5.67
N LEU A 30 -26.42 -6.28 -5.23
CA LEU A 30 -26.58 -6.59 -3.81
C LEU A 30 -25.24 -6.98 -3.16
N ALA A 31 -24.42 -7.79 -3.84
CA ALA A 31 -23.09 -8.17 -3.34
C ALA A 31 -22.16 -6.95 -3.19
N ALA A 32 -22.15 -6.05 -4.18
CA ALA A 32 -21.37 -4.82 -4.12
C ALA A 32 -21.84 -3.88 -3.00
N LYS A 33 -23.17 -3.72 -2.84
CA LYS A 33 -23.77 -2.94 -1.75
C LYS A 33 -23.39 -3.49 -0.37
N ALA A 34 -23.39 -4.82 -0.21
CA ALA A 34 -23.03 -5.46 1.05
C ALA A 34 -21.58 -5.16 1.45
N VAL A 35 -20.66 -5.18 0.50
CA VAL A 35 -19.24 -4.80 0.74
C VAL A 35 -19.15 -3.33 1.15
N ALA A 36 -19.76 -2.42 0.42
CA ALA A 36 -19.72 -0.99 0.74
C ALA A 36 -20.34 -0.69 2.12
N GLU A 37 -21.45 -1.36 2.46
CA GLU A 37 -22.12 -1.19 3.75
C GLU A 37 -21.29 -1.73 4.92
N SER A 38 -20.49 -2.77 4.71
CA SER A 38 -19.63 -3.34 5.75
C SER A 38 -18.57 -2.37 6.27
N ILE A 39 -18.08 -1.46 5.40
CA ILE A 39 -17.06 -0.47 5.77
C ILE A 39 -17.61 0.94 5.95
N ARG A 40 -18.89 1.20 5.65
CA ARG A 40 -19.50 2.54 5.70
C ARG A 40 -19.33 3.22 7.06
N THR A 41 -19.43 2.47 8.14
CA THR A 41 -19.33 2.98 9.50
C THR A 41 -17.91 3.37 9.91
N THR A 42 -16.89 3.06 9.10
CA THR A 42 -15.49 3.46 9.38
C THR A 42 -15.13 4.82 8.79
N LEU A 43 -16.02 5.42 7.97
CA LEU A 43 -15.73 6.68 7.29
C LEU A 43 -15.70 7.88 8.27
N GLY A 44 -14.62 8.65 8.17
CA GLY A 44 -14.48 9.95 8.83
C GLY A 44 -13.94 9.88 10.26
N PRO A 45 -13.71 11.05 10.90
CA PRO A 45 -13.01 11.14 12.19
C PRO A 45 -13.77 10.56 13.38
N LYS A 46 -15.04 10.24 13.24
CA LYS A 46 -15.84 9.51 14.23
C LYS A 46 -16.28 8.13 13.71
N GLY A 47 -15.55 7.60 12.72
CA GLY A 47 -15.72 6.24 12.24
C GLY A 47 -15.43 5.22 13.34
N MET A 48 -16.11 4.06 13.26
CA MET A 48 -15.93 2.97 14.22
C MET A 48 -14.98 1.93 13.66
N ASP A 49 -14.08 1.43 14.47
CA ASP A 49 -13.18 0.35 14.12
C ASP A 49 -13.93 -0.97 13.89
N LYS A 50 -13.36 -1.82 13.06
CA LYS A 50 -13.80 -3.21 12.87
C LYS A 50 -12.79 -4.15 13.51
N MET A 51 -13.31 -5.17 14.17
CA MET A 51 -12.51 -6.29 14.66
C MET A 51 -12.66 -7.46 13.69
N LEU A 52 -11.56 -7.87 13.10
CA LEU A 52 -11.45 -8.99 12.18
C LEU A 52 -10.73 -10.13 12.89
N ILE A 53 -11.29 -11.34 12.84
CA ILE A 53 -10.73 -12.51 13.52
C ILE A 53 -10.39 -13.56 12.46
N ALA A 54 -9.11 -13.84 12.28
CA ALA A 54 -8.58 -14.87 11.41
C ALA A 54 -7.81 -15.92 12.23
N GLY A 55 -8.49 -17.01 12.59
CA GLY A 55 -7.90 -18.02 13.48
C GLY A 55 -7.67 -17.50 14.90
N GLU A 56 -6.42 -17.43 15.35
CA GLU A 56 -6.02 -16.89 16.66
C GLU A 56 -5.63 -15.40 16.62
N GLU A 57 -5.52 -14.82 15.43
CA GLU A 57 -5.16 -13.41 15.25
C GLU A 57 -6.40 -12.53 15.18
N ALA A 58 -6.37 -11.39 15.87
CA ALA A 58 -7.42 -10.38 15.82
C ALA A 58 -6.83 -9.03 15.43
N THR A 59 -7.27 -8.52 14.27
CA THR A 59 -6.92 -7.18 13.77
C THR A 59 -8.05 -6.21 14.09
N ILE A 60 -7.73 -5.07 14.69
CA ILE A 60 -8.68 -3.98 14.95
C ILE A 60 -8.22 -2.79 14.11
N THR A 61 -9.07 -2.35 13.20
CA THR A 61 -8.75 -1.23 12.31
C THR A 61 -10.00 -0.57 11.75
N ASN A 62 -9.89 0.69 11.31
CA ASN A 62 -10.91 1.39 10.52
C ASN A 62 -10.46 1.62 9.07
N ASP A 63 -9.26 1.18 8.70
CA ASP A 63 -8.81 1.28 7.33
C ASP A 63 -9.61 0.38 6.38
N GLY A 64 -10.24 1.00 5.36
CA GLY A 64 -11.10 0.29 4.43
C GLY A 64 -10.39 -0.75 3.58
N ALA A 65 -9.14 -0.49 3.17
CA ALA A 65 -8.37 -1.45 2.37
C ALA A 65 -7.99 -2.68 3.19
N THR A 66 -7.50 -2.49 4.40
CA THR A 66 -7.16 -3.58 5.33
C THR A 66 -8.39 -4.42 5.68
N ILE A 67 -9.52 -3.79 6.02
CA ILE A 67 -10.76 -4.51 6.32
C ILE A 67 -11.15 -5.41 5.15
N LEU A 68 -11.19 -4.87 3.93
CA LEU A 68 -11.62 -5.62 2.76
C LEU A 68 -10.61 -6.69 2.32
N ARG A 69 -9.33 -6.51 2.62
CA ARG A 69 -8.26 -7.48 2.33
C ARG A 69 -8.36 -8.70 3.24
N GLU A 70 -8.69 -8.49 4.51
CA GLU A 70 -8.81 -9.55 5.51
C GLU A 70 -10.18 -10.27 5.45
N MET A 71 -11.18 -9.69 4.78
CA MET A 71 -12.48 -10.34 4.60
C MET A 71 -12.40 -11.49 3.60
N ASP A 72 -12.87 -12.68 4.00
CA ASP A 72 -13.02 -13.82 3.08
C ASP A 72 -14.25 -13.63 2.18
N ILE A 73 -14.02 -13.09 1.01
CA ILE A 73 -15.07 -12.75 0.05
C ILE A 73 -15.08 -13.75 -1.11
N GLU A 74 -16.17 -14.48 -1.25
CA GLU A 74 -16.34 -15.47 -2.33
C GLU A 74 -16.93 -14.88 -3.61
N HIS A 75 -17.89 -13.94 -3.48
CA HIS A 75 -18.65 -13.44 -4.62
C HIS A 75 -17.80 -12.64 -5.62
N PRO A 76 -17.81 -12.97 -6.95
CA PRO A 76 -16.92 -12.33 -7.93
C PRO A 76 -17.04 -10.81 -7.99
N VAL A 77 -18.27 -10.28 -7.95
CA VAL A 77 -18.49 -8.82 -7.97
C VAL A 77 -18.05 -8.16 -6.68
N ALA A 78 -18.23 -8.82 -5.54
CA ALA A 78 -17.70 -8.30 -4.28
C ALA A 78 -16.16 -8.20 -4.31
N LYS A 79 -15.48 -9.20 -4.93
CA LYS A 79 -14.02 -9.11 -5.18
C LYS A 79 -13.64 -7.92 -6.07
N MET A 80 -14.46 -7.59 -7.07
CA MET A 80 -14.22 -6.40 -7.90
C MET A 80 -14.29 -5.10 -7.07
N ILE A 81 -15.16 -5.03 -6.07
CA ILE A 81 -15.22 -3.86 -5.17
C ILE A 81 -13.99 -3.81 -4.24
N VAL A 82 -13.48 -4.96 -3.80
CA VAL A 82 -12.20 -5.03 -3.08
C VAL A 82 -11.04 -4.50 -3.92
N GLU A 83 -11.01 -4.84 -5.22
CA GLU A 83 -9.98 -4.30 -6.13
C GLU A 83 -10.08 -2.77 -6.31
N VAL A 84 -11.26 -2.16 -6.12
CA VAL A 84 -11.39 -0.68 -6.07
C VAL A 84 -10.62 -0.11 -4.87
N ALA A 85 -10.79 -0.73 -3.69
CA ALA A 85 -10.07 -0.31 -2.49
C ALA A 85 -8.56 -0.45 -2.68
N LYS A 86 -8.11 -1.59 -3.21
CA LYS A 86 -6.69 -1.82 -3.49
C LYS A 86 -6.13 -0.81 -4.50
N ALA A 87 -6.82 -0.57 -5.60
CA ALA A 87 -6.37 0.40 -6.60
C ALA A 87 -6.28 1.83 -6.03
N GLN A 88 -7.15 2.19 -5.10
CA GLN A 88 -7.07 3.46 -4.40
C GLN A 88 -5.89 3.50 -3.43
N ASP A 89 -5.67 2.41 -2.70
CA ASP A 89 -4.57 2.23 -1.75
C ASP A 89 -3.21 2.27 -2.46
N ASP A 90 -3.03 1.45 -3.49
CA ASP A 90 -1.79 1.35 -4.27
C ASP A 90 -1.43 2.67 -4.99
N GLU A 91 -2.43 3.44 -5.44
CA GLU A 91 -2.19 4.67 -6.22
C GLU A 91 -2.03 5.93 -5.33
N ILE A 92 -2.67 5.95 -4.17
CA ILE A 92 -2.82 7.16 -3.34
C ILE A 92 -2.50 6.91 -1.87
N GLY A 93 -2.79 5.71 -1.36
CA GLY A 93 -2.68 5.34 0.06
C GLY A 93 -3.79 5.91 0.95
N ASP A 94 -4.75 6.66 0.43
CA ASP A 94 -5.86 7.22 1.24
C ASP A 94 -7.16 7.31 0.42
N GLY A 95 -8.31 7.46 1.11
CA GLY A 95 -9.64 7.57 0.49
C GLY A 95 -10.25 6.25 0.05
N THR A 96 -9.73 5.11 0.47
CA THR A 96 -10.19 3.76 0.14
C THR A 96 -11.66 3.54 0.50
N THR A 97 -12.06 3.90 1.72
CA THR A 97 -13.46 3.82 2.19
C THR A 97 -14.38 4.69 1.34
N THR A 98 -13.97 5.92 1.01
CA THR A 98 -14.73 6.84 0.14
C THR A 98 -14.99 6.23 -1.23
N ALA A 99 -13.96 5.67 -1.88
CA ALA A 99 -14.09 5.06 -3.21
C ALA A 99 -15.09 3.90 -3.23
N VAL A 100 -15.02 3.03 -2.24
CA VAL A 100 -15.91 1.86 -2.12
C VAL A 100 -17.35 2.28 -1.81
N ILE A 101 -17.57 3.26 -0.92
CA ILE A 101 -18.91 3.78 -0.63
C ILE A 101 -19.53 4.38 -1.91
N ILE A 102 -18.79 5.21 -2.64
CA ILE A 102 -19.27 5.78 -3.90
C ILE A 102 -19.63 4.66 -4.89
N ALA A 103 -18.77 3.63 -5.05
CA ALA A 103 -19.04 2.50 -5.94
C ALA A 103 -20.33 1.77 -5.56
N GLY A 104 -20.51 1.45 -4.28
CA GLY A 104 -21.72 0.83 -3.76
C GLY A 104 -22.98 1.68 -3.98
N LYS A 105 -22.88 3.00 -3.73
CA LYS A 105 -23.99 3.93 -3.91
C LYS A 105 -24.33 4.17 -5.39
N LEU A 106 -23.34 4.19 -6.28
CA LEU A 106 -23.58 4.22 -7.73
C LEU A 106 -24.39 3.02 -8.18
N LEU A 107 -24.04 1.83 -7.70
CA LEU A 107 -24.79 0.60 -8.02
C LEU A 107 -26.18 0.60 -7.39
N GLU A 108 -26.34 1.07 -6.16
CA GLU A 108 -27.64 1.23 -5.51
C GLU A 108 -28.58 2.16 -6.31
N LYS A 109 -28.06 3.31 -6.74
CA LYS A 109 -28.83 4.26 -7.55
C LYS A 109 -29.13 3.71 -8.94
N ALA A 110 -28.21 2.93 -9.51
CA ALA A 110 -28.44 2.26 -10.80
C ALA A 110 -29.56 1.22 -10.70
N GLU A 111 -29.68 0.48 -9.58
CA GLU A 111 -30.78 -0.47 -9.36
C GLU A 111 -32.14 0.21 -9.51
N GLY A 112 -32.33 1.39 -8.90
CA GLY A 112 -33.55 2.16 -9.04
C GLY A 112 -33.85 2.64 -10.47
N LEU A 113 -32.81 2.87 -11.29
CA LEU A 113 -32.97 3.21 -12.70
C LEU A 113 -33.31 1.96 -13.56
N LEU A 114 -32.72 0.82 -13.26
CA LEU A 114 -33.05 -0.46 -13.90
C LEU A 114 -34.48 -0.86 -13.64
N ASP A 115 -35.01 -0.61 -12.44
CA ASP A 115 -36.41 -0.84 -12.09
C ASP A 115 -37.37 0.10 -12.85
N GLN A 116 -36.87 1.27 -13.29
CA GLN A 116 -37.60 2.21 -14.18
C GLN A 116 -37.37 1.89 -15.67
N ASP A 117 -36.88 0.70 -16.01
CA ASP A 117 -36.58 0.24 -17.37
C ASP A 117 -35.60 1.17 -18.13
N VAL A 118 -34.66 1.80 -17.43
CA VAL A 118 -33.50 2.47 -18.05
C VAL A 118 -32.46 1.42 -18.41
N HIS A 119 -32.05 1.37 -19.67
CA HIS A 119 -31.12 0.36 -20.14
C HIS A 119 -29.72 0.54 -19.49
N PRO A 120 -29.04 -0.55 -19.07
CA PRO A 120 -27.74 -0.46 -18.42
C PRO A 120 -26.70 0.37 -19.19
N THR A 121 -26.66 0.29 -20.51
CA THR A 121 -25.73 1.05 -21.35
C THR A 121 -25.95 2.55 -21.27
N VAL A 122 -27.21 3.01 -21.10
CA VAL A 122 -27.54 4.43 -20.90
C VAL A 122 -27.06 4.90 -19.53
N ILE A 123 -27.24 4.06 -18.50
CA ILE A 123 -26.74 4.36 -17.15
C ILE A 123 -25.20 4.46 -17.18
N VAL A 124 -24.51 3.49 -17.80
CA VAL A 124 -23.04 3.49 -17.96
C VAL A 124 -22.56 4.73 -18.69
N GLN A 125 -23.25 5.15 -19.77
CA GLN A 125 -22.89 6.35 -20.52
C GLN A 125 -23.07 7.61 -19.66
N GLY A 126 -24.19 7.74 -18.95
CA GLY A 126 -24.45 8.86 -18.05
C GLY A 126 -23.44 8.92 -16.89
N TYR A 127 -23.05 7.77 -16.33
CA TYR A 127 -22.02 7.71 -15.28
C TYR A 127 -20.65 8.15 -15.78
N LYS A 128 -20.24 7.74 -16.99
CA LYS A 128 -18.99 8.21 -17.59
C LYS A 128 -18.98 9.72 -17.84
N GLN A 129 -20.10 10.29 -18.32
CA GLN A 129 -20.24 11.74 -18.51
C GLN A 129 -20.19 12.47 -17.16
N ALA A 130 -20.88 11.94 -16.14
CA ALA A 130 -20.86 12.50 -14.80
C ALA A 130 -19.45 12.48 -14.17
N ALA A 131 -18.73 11.36 -14.28
CA ALA A 131 -17.37 11.24 -13.78
C ALA A 131 -16.40 12.22 -14.46
N ALA A 132 -16.47 12.35 -15.78
CA ALA A 132 -15.65 13.33 -16.51
C ALA A 132 -15.95 14.77 -16.09
N ARG A 133 -17.25 15.09 -15.87
CA ARG A 133 -17.65 16.41 -15.36
C ARG A 133 -17.20 16.63 -13.93
N ALA A 134 -17.31 15.62 -13.06
CA ALA A 134 -16.86 15.68 -11.67
C ALA A 134 -15.36 15.96 -11.58
N GLN A 135 -14.54 15.25 -12.37
CA GLN A 135 -13.09 15.48 -12.42
C GLN A 135 -12.74 16.92 -12.83
N LYS A 136 -13.49 17.47 -13.80
CA LYS A 136 -13.31 18.86 -14.22
C LYS A 136 -13.65 19.84 -13.08
N VAL A 137 -14.77 19.62 -12.39
CA VAL A 137 -15.19 20.45 -11.24
C VAL A 137 -14.17 20.39 -10.12
N LEU A 138 -13.67 19.17 -9.78
CA LEU A 138 -12.62 19.00 -8.78
C LEU A 138 -11.33 19.75 -9.14
N SER A 139 -10.94 19.69 -10.42
CA SER A 139 -9.74 20.38 -10.90
C SER A 139 -9.91 21.92 -10.89
N GLU A 140 -11.12 22.43 -11.17
CA GLU A 140 -11.46 23.85 -11.14
C GLU A 140 -11.53 24.40 -9.70
N MET A 141 -11.93 23.60 -8.71
CA MET A 141 -12.00 24.01 -7.31
C MET A 141 -10.68 23.86 -6.55
N ALA A 142 -9.73 23.11 -7.11
CA ALA A 142 -8.46 22.86 -6.46
C ALA A 142 -7.68 24.15 -6.23
N VAL A 143 -7.05 24.25 -5.06
CA VAL A 143 -6.23 25.39 -4.66
C VAL A 143 -4.76 25.01 -4.81
N ASP A 144 -3.99 25.86 -5.50
CA ASP A 144 -2.55 25.71 -5.57
C ASP A 144 -1.92 26.17 -4.25
N VAL A 145 -1.06 25.33 -3.68
CA VAL A 145 -0.41 25.61 -2.38
C VAL A 145 1.10 25.51 -2.47
N SER A 146 1.76 26.25 -1.59
CA SER A 146 3.16 26.00 -1.27
C SER A 146 3.26 24.73 -0.45
N ALA A 147 4.26 23.88 -0.75
CA ALA A 147 4.55 22.72 0.09
C ALA A 147 5.42 23.15 1.30
N ASP A 148 4.98 24.16 2.02
CA ASP A 148 5.58 24.55 3.28
C ASP A 148 5.16 23.59 4.41
N GLU A 149 5.96 23.55 5.45
CA GLU A 149 5.78 22.63 6.58
C GLU A 149 4.38 22.80 7.24
N ALA A 150 3.89 24.02 7.33
CA ALA A 150 2.59 24.31 7.96
C ALA A 150 1.43 23.74 7.14
N THR A 151 1.50 23.83 5.81
CA THR A 151 0.49 23.27 4.90
C THR A 151 0.57 21.74 4.89
N LEU A 152 1.77 21.18 4.76
CA LEU A 152 1.98 19.72 4.77
C LEU A 152 1.55 19.09 6.10
N SER A 153 1.81 19.75 7.24
CA SER A 153 1.37 19.29 8.55
C SER A 153 -0.17 19.22 8.67
N LYS A 154 -0.90 20.18 8.11
CA LYS A 154 -2.38 20.15 8.07
C LYS A 154 -2.88 18.94 7.27
N ILE A 155 -2.27 18.68 6.12
CA ILE A 155 -2.62 17.57 5.25
C ILE A 155 -2.35 16.24 5.96
N ALA A 156 -1.15 16.07 6.53
CA ALA A 156 -0.76 14.91 7.31
C ALA A 156 -1.75 14.62 8.45
N ARG A 157 -2.13 15.66 9.20
CA ARG A 157 -3.11 15.52 10.28
C ARG A 157 -4.49 15.13 9.78
N THR A 158 -4.95 15.70 8.65
CA THR A 158 -6.25 15.35 8.06
C THR A 158 -6.32 13.87 7.68
N ALA A 159 -5.25 13.32 7.10
CA ALA A 159 -5.17 11.90 6.74
C ALA A 159 -5.17 10.94 7.96
N MET A 160 -4.72 11.43 9.11
CA MET A 160 -4.67 10.67 10.37
C MET A 160 -5.93 10.81 11.24
N LEU A 161 -6.87 11.70 10.87
CA LEU A 161 -8.08 11.92 11.67
C LEU A 161 -8.94 10.67 11.76
N GLY A 162 -9.29 10.27 12.97
CA GLY A 162 -10.20 9.16 13.25
C GLY A 162 -9.57 7.76 13.23
N LYS A 163 -8.23 7.67 13.20
CA LYS A 163 -7.50 6.39 13.19
C LYS A 163 -7.07 5.91 14.59
N GLY A 164 -7.74 6.38 15.66
CA GLY A 164 -7.45 5.94 17.03
C GLY A 164 -6.08 6.35 17.58
N ILE A 165 -5.37 7.24 16.89
CA ILE A 165 -4.00 7.66 17.20
C ILE A 165 -3.90 9.13 17.58
N GLU A 166 -4.98 9.74 18.09
CA GLU A 166 -5.08 11.17 18.35
C GLU A 166 -3.94 11.69 19.25
N MET A 167 -3.50 10.87 20.22
CA MET A 167 -2.37 11.22 21.11
C MET A 167 -1.02 11.23 20.40
N ALA A 168 -0.88 10.50 19.29
CA ALA A 168 0.34 10.39 18.50
C ALA A 168 0.34 11.33 17.27
N MET A 169 -0.82 11.87 16.90
CA MET A 169 -1.06 12.55 15.62
C MET A 169 -0.05 13.65 15.33
N ASP A 170 0.22 14.54 16.28
CA ASP A 170 1.15 15.65 16.07
C ASP A 170 2.57 15.19 15.81
N LYS A 171 3.01 14.14 16.54
CA LYS A 171 4.33 13.56 16.37
C LYS A 171 4.45 12.83 15.03
N LEU A 172 3.46 12.01 14.69
CA LEU A 172 3.45 11.26 13.43
C LEU A 172 3.34 12.19 12.22
N ALA A 173 2.52 13.24 12.28
CA ALA A 173 2.43 14.25 11.23
C ALA A 173 3.78 14.96 11.01
N ALA A 174 4.48 15.31 12.09
CA ALA A 174 5.82 15.90 11.98
C ALA A 174 6.82 14.93 11.33
N LEU A 175 6.81 13.65 11.74
CA LEU A 175 7.67 12.62 11.16
C LEU A 175 7.36 12.39 9.68
N SER A 176 6.07 12.36 9.29
CA SER A 176 5.65 12.20 7.88
C SER A 176 6.17 13.36 7.02
N VAL A 177 6.02 14.60 7.50
CA VAL A 177 6.47 15.79 6.77
C VAL A 177 7.99 15.80 6.65
N GLU A 178 8.72 15.52 7.73
CA GLU A 178 10.17 15.49 7.75
C GLU A 178 10.71 14.39 6.81
N ALA A 179 10.14 13.18 6.86
CA ALA A 179 10.53 12.07 5.99
C ALA A 179 10.27 12.39 4.51
N ALA A 180 9.06 12.88 4.20
CA ALA A 180 8.69 13.26 2.84
C ALA A 180 9.57 14.36 2.27
N GLN A 181 9.90 15.38 3.06
CA GLN A 181 10.83 16.46 2.65
C GLN A 181 12.26 15.96 2.44
N ALA A 182 12.73 15.01 3.26
CA ALA A 182 14.07 14.43 3.13
C ALA A 182 14.26 13.72 1.78
N ILE A 183 13.21 13.11 1.24
CA ILE A 183 13.28 12.36 -0.03
C ILE A 183 12.68 13.12 -1.24
N ALA A 184 12.00 14.24 -1.04
CA ALA A 184 11.30 14.99 -2.10
C ALA A 184 12.20 15.50 -3.23
N GLY A 185 13.51 15.63 -3.00
CA GLY A 185 14.49 16.05 -4.01
C GLY A 185 14.91 14.97 -4.99
N PHE A 186 14.43 13.74 -4.84
CA PHE A 186 14.79 12.62 -5.69
C PHE A 186 13.70 12.33 -6.73
N GLU A 187 14.13 12.10 -7.98
CA GLU A 187 13.23 11.72 -9.07
C GLU A 187 13.04 10.19 -9.06
N GLY A 188 11.79 9.74 -9.05
CA GLY A 188 11.42 8.33 -9.13
C GLY A 188 9.90 8.18 -9.04
N LYS A 189 9.37 7.07 -9.58
CA LYS A 189 7.93 6.78 -9.50
C LYS A 189 7.54 6.28 -8.10
N ASP A 190 8.43 5.51 -7.48
CA ASP A 190 8.17 4.77 -6.24
C ASP A 190 9.06 5.35 -5.11
N ILE A 191 8.98 6.69 -4.91
CA ILE A 191 9.78 7.41 -3.88
C ILE A 191 9.37 6.96 -2.47
N GLU A 192 8.12 6.58 -2.27
CA GLU A 192 7.60 6.01 -1.03
C GLU A 192 8.39 4.78 -0.58
N GLU A 193 8.87 3.95 -1.50
CA GLU A 193 9.75 2.81 -1.20
C GLU A 193 11.10 3.22 -0.58
N ASN A 194 11.45 4.50 -0.61
CA ASN A 194 12.67 5.02 0.01
C ASN A 194 12.50 5.38 1.49
N ILE A 195 11.29 5.25 2.03
CA ILE A 195 11.01 5.40 3.47
C ILE A 195 10.75 4.02 4.06
N LYS A 196 11.50 3.66 5.08
CA LYS A 196 11.29 2.41 5.82
C LYS A 196 10.71 2.72 7.18
N THR A 197 9.66 2.02 7.56
CA THR A 197 9.13 2.05 8.92
C THR A 197 9.63 0.86 9.71
N VAL A 198 10.05 1.08 10.94
CA VAL A 198 10.51 0.04 11.87
C VAL A 198 9.79 0.22 13.19
N MET A 199 9.07 -0.81 13.61
CA MET A 199 8.29 -0.83 14.83
C MET A 199 9.09 -1.40 16.00
N ILE A 200 9.11 -0.68 17.13
CA ILE A 200 9.79 -1.08 18.36
C ILE A 200 8.77 -1.14 19.50
N PRO A 201 8.34 -2.35 19.89
CA PRO A 201 7.44 -2.51 21.03
C PRO A 201 8.11 -2.06 22.34
N GLY A 202 7.35 -1.36 23.16
CA GLY A 202 7.84 -0.72 24.38
C GLY A 202 8.46 0.66 24.11
N GLY A 203 8.39 1.55 25.08
CA GLY A 203 8.76 2.93 24.94
C GLY A 203 7.57 3.87 24.73
N ARG A 204 7.85 5.14 24.60
CA ARG A 204 6.84 6.19 24.45
C ARG A 204 6.79 6.63 22.99
N ILE A 205 5.64 7.07 22.55
CA ILE A 205 5.45 7.63 21.19
C ILE A 205 6.43 8.79 20.94
N ASP A 206 6.71 9.59 21.96
CA ASP A 206 7.68 10.71 21.89
C ASP A 206 9.10 10.26 21.52
N ASP A 207 9.45 8.99 21.79
CA ASP A 207 10.75 8.41 21.47
C ASP A 207 10.89 8.07 19.96
N SER A 208 9.77 8.09 19.23
CA SER A 208 9.76 7.87 17.77
C SER A 208 10.55 8.97 17.06
N SER A 209 11.34 8.57 16.06
CA SER A 209 12.28 9.47 15.40
C SER A 209 12.62 9.05 13.98
N ILE A 210 13.14 9.97 13.18
CA ILE A 210 13.71 9.70 11.86
C ILE A 210 15.20 9.41 12.00
N ILE A 211 15.65 8.40 11.28
CA ILE A 211 17.04 8.06 11.05
C ILE A 211 17.39 8.35 9.58
N TYR A 212 18.32 9.29 9.35
CA TYR A 212 18.88 9.56 8.03
C TYR A 212 19.85 8.44 7.66
N GLY A 213 19.29 7.33 7.18
CA GLY A 213 19.94 6.06 6.95
C GLY A 213 18.97 4.91 7.09
N ILE A 214 19.48 3.72 7.39
CA ILE A 214 18.67 2.49 7.43
C ILE A 214 18.80 1.80 8.79
N VAL A 215 17.65 1.34 9.30
CA VAL A 215 17.60 0.41 10.43
C VAL A 215 17.21 -0.97 9.93
N LEU A 216 18.00 -1.97 10.29
CA LEU A 216 17.76 -3.35 9.90
C LEU A 216 17.42 -4.21 11.11
N GLU A 217 16.40 -5.05 10.98
CA GLU A 217 16.09 -6.09 11.95
C GLU A 217 17.06 -7.28 11.80
N LYS A 218 18.34 -7.00 11.90
CA LYS A 218 19.44 -7.96 11.76
C LYS A 218 20.47 -7.76 12.87
N GLU A 219 21.20 -8.85 13.13
CA GLU A 219 22.32 -8.84 14.05
C GLU A 219 23.64 -9.06 13.29
N ARG A 220 24.76 -8.65 13.89
CA ARG A 220 26.08 -9.05 13.40
C ARG A 220 26.19 -10.58 13.40
N THR A 221 26.83 -11.13 12.39
CA THR A 221 26.85 -12.58 12.17
C THR A 221 27.62 -13.36 13.24
N SER A 222 28.60 -12.73 13.88
CA SER A 222 29.40 -13.31 14.98
C SER A 222 29.60 -12.30 16.11
N LEU A 223 29.59 -12.80 17.36
CA LEU A 223 29.86 -11.96 18.55
C LEU A 223 31.32 -11.47 18.63
N GLU A 224 32.24 -12.09 17.91
CA GLU A 224 33.64 -11.67 17.81
C GLU A 224 33.83 -10.43 16.92
N MET A 225 32.84 -10.11 16.08
CA MET A 225 32.86 -8.92 15.26
C MET A 225 32.58 -7.66 16.10
N PRO A 226 33.08 -6.48 15.69
CA PRO A 226 32.82 -5.23 16.39
C PRO A 226 31.32 -4.93 16.41
N ARG A 227 30.84 -4.43 17.55
CA ARG A 227 29.45 -4.00 17.72
C ARG A 227 29.16 -2.64 17.08
N LYS A 228 30.22 -1.81 16.98
CA LYS A 228 30.14 -0.42 16.50
C LYS A 228 31.29 -0.17 15.54
N ILE A 229 31.01 0.45 14.40
CA ILE A 229 31.99 0.92 13.44
C ILE A 229 31.68 2.38 13.10
N GLU A 230 32.63 3.26 13.33
CA GLU A 230 32.62 4.67 12.94
C GLU A 230 33.30 4.83 11.57
N ASN A 231 32.86 5.82 10.78
CA ASN A 231 33.34 6.05 9.41
C ASN A 231 33.25 4.77 8.56
N ALA A 232 32.08 4.14 8.57
CA ALA A 232 31.83 2.87 7.91
C ALA A 232 32.00 3.00 6.38
N LYS A 233 32.76 2.03 5.83
CA LYS A 233 32.89 1.76 4.39
C LYS A 233 32.14 0.48 4.11
N ILE A 234 31.01 0.58 3.41
CA ILE A 234 29.99 -0.45 3.32
C ILE A 234 30.06 -1.13 1.97
N MET A 235 30.22 -2.44 1.98
CA MET A 235 30.11 -3.30 0.82
C MET A 235 28.76 -4.03 0.81
N LEU A 236 28.08 -4.04 -0.32
CA LEU A 236 26.83 -4.78 -0.55
C LEU A 236 27.10 -5.95 -1.51
N LEU A 237 26.95 -7.19 -1.02
CA LEU A 237 27.23 -8.40 -1.76
C LEU A 237 25.93 -9.16 -2.09
N GLU A 238 25.57 -9.28 -3.37
CA GLU A 238 24.45 -10.12 -3.84
C GLU A 238 24.75 -11.63 -3.79
N GLY A 239 26.03 -11.99 -3.67
CA GLY A 239 26.51 -13.35 -3.62
C GLY A 239 26.48 -13.97 -2.23
N THR A 240 27.36 -14.97 -2.05
CA THR A 240 27.63 -15.64 -0.77
C THR A 240 29.11 -15.58 -0.46
N LEU A 241 29.46 -15.45 0.82
CA LEU A 241 30.81 -15.65 1.35
C LEU A 241 30.92 -17.06 1.97
N GLU A 242 30.48 -18.04 1.21
CA GLU A 242 30.53 -19.46 1.59
C GLU A 242 31.14 -20.26 0.43
N ILE A 243 31.72 -21.38 0.77
CA ILE A 243 32.19 -22.33 -0.23
C ILE A 243 30.96 -22.88 -0.95
N LYS A 244 30.83 -22.60 -2.24
CA LYS A 244 29.74 -23.16 -3.05
C LYS A 244 29.90 -24.69 -3.08
N LYS A 245 28.89 -25.40 -2.58
CA LYS A 245 28.75 -26.82 -2.91
C LYS A 245 28.59 -26.92 -4.43
N LEU A 246 29.33 -27.81 -5.05
CA LEU A 246 29.19 -28.06 -6.49
C LEU A 246 27.74 -28.47 -6.79
N ASP A 247 27.11 -27.79 -7.74
CA ASP A 247 25.76 -28.10 -8.23
C ASP A 247 25.68 -29.41 -9.04
N THR A 248 26.73 -30.16 -9.04
CA THR A 248 26.81 -31.45 -9.72
C THR A 248 26.83 -32.57 -8.69
N ASP A 249 26.16 -33.69 -8.99
CA ASP A 249 26.23 -34.96 -8.24
C ASP A 249 27.64 -35.61 -8.22
N ALA A 250 28.66 -34.82 -8.53
CA ALA A 250 30.06 -35.25 -8.48
C ALA A 250 30.48 -35.49 -7.02
N LYS A 251 30.45 -36.72 -6.60
CA LYS A 251 31.04 -37.18 -5.33
C LYS A 251 32.56 -37.19 -5.45
N VAL A 252 33.22 -36.26 -4.80
CA VAL A 252 34.66 -36.29 -4.63
C VAL A 252 34.96 -37.37 -3.59
N THR A 253 35.46 -38.52 -4.02
CA THR A 253 35.87 -39.60 -3.12
C THR A 253 37.33 -39.35 -2.72
N ILE A 254 37.55 -38.90 -1.48
CA ILE A 254 38.88 -38.69 -0.92
C ILE A 254 39.31 -39.99 -0.26
N THR A 255 40.31 -40.64 -0.82
CA THR A 255 40.81 -41.94 -0.38
C THR A 255 41.92 -41.85 0.67
N GLU A 256 42.57 -40.71 0.82
CA GLU A 256 43.66 -40.49 1.77
C GLU A 256 43.40 -39.29 2.67
N ALA A 257 43.68 -39.45 3.97
CA ALA A 257 43.49 -38.38 4.97
C ALA A 257 44.29 -37.09 4.65
N LYS A 258 45.44 -37.23 4.01
CA LYS A 258 46.29 -36.11 3.59
C LYS A 258 45.66 -35.26 2.49
N ASN A 259 44.89 -35.86 1.61
CA ASN A 259 44.18 -35.16 0.54
C ASN A 259 42.96 -34.39 1.10
N LEU A 260 42.36 -34.84 2.21
CA LEU A 260 41.29 -34.16 2.90
C LEU A 260 41.78 -32.84 3.57
N SER A 261 42.99 -32.87 4.18
CA SER A 261 43.56 -31.63 4.78
C SER A 261 43.91 -30.62 3.71
N SER A 262 44.53 -31.05 2.60
CA SER A 262 44.87 -30.15 1.48
C SER A 262 43.62 -29.57 0.80
N PHE A 263 42.53 -30.32 0.72
CA PHE A 263 41.26 -29.83 0.20
C PHE A 263 40.66 -28.75 1.11
N LYS A 264 40.62 -28.99 2.44
CA LYS A 264 40.17 -28.00 3.42
C LYS A 264 41.02 -26.73 3.43
N GLU A 265 42.35 -26.87 3.35
CA GLU A 265 43.27 -25.73 3.23
C GLU A 265 43.02 -24.93 1.94
N GLY A 266 42.72 -25.62 0.84
CA GLY A 266 42.31 -24.96 -0.42
C GLY A 266 41.03 -24.14 -0.28
N GLU A 267 40.02 -24.71 0.36
CA GLU A 267 38.77 -24.02 0.66
C GLU A 267 38.97 -22.81 1.57
N GLU A 268 39.75 -22.96 2.63
CA GLU A 268 40.09 -21.83 3.52
C GLU A 268 40.83 -20.72 2.78
N ASN A 269 41.77 -21.06 1.92
CA ASN A 269 42.52 -20.08 1.13
C ASN A 269 41.65 -19.29 0.17
N VAL A 270 40.62 -19.90 -0.44
CA VAL A 270 39.64 -19.19 -1.28
C VAL A 270 38.87 -18.15 -0.45
N ILE A 271 38.32 -18.56 0.68
CA ILE A 271 37.58 -17.65 1.55
C ILE A 271 38.50 -16.54 2.08
N LYS A 272 39.72 -16.87 2.47
CA LYS A 272 40.69 -15.88 2.91
C LYS A 272 40.99 -14.85 1.82
N SER A 273 41.23 -15.31 0.58
CA SER A 273 41.48 -14.38 -0.55
C SER A 273 40.29 -13.47 -0.84
N GLN A 274 39.05 -13.94 -0.67
CA GLN A 274 37.85 -13.12 -0.77
C GLN A 274 37.79 -12.04 0.31
N VAL A 275 38.06 -12.41 1.57
CA VAL A 275 38.06 -11.44 2.68
C VAL A 275 39.21 -10.44 2.52
N ASP A 276 40.39 -10.90 2.06
CA ASP A 276 41.53 -10.03 1.78
C ASP A 276 41.23 -9.04 0.64
N ALA A 277 40.48 -9.45 -0.39
CA ALA A 277 40.01 -8.54 -1.45
C ALA A 277 39.04 -7.47 -0.91
N ILE A 278 38.12 -7.84 -0.02
CA ILE A 278 37.22 -6.90 0.66
C ILE A 278 38.02 -5.88 1.45
N ALA A 279 39.02 -6.32 2.21
CA ALA A 279 39.91 -5.47 2.99
C ALA A 279 40.74 -4.54 2.10
N ALA A 280 41.27 -5.05 1.00
CA ALA A 280 42.06 -4.26 0.04
C ALA A 280 41.23 -3.17 -0.64
N ALA A 281 39.93 -3.40 -0.87
CA ALA A 281 39.00 -2.38 -1.33
C ALA A 281 38.73 -1.29 -0.26
N GLY A 282 39.04 -1.57 1.00
CA GLY A 282 38.88 -0.64 2.14
C GLY A 282 37.53 -0.75 2.85
N ALA A 283 36.77 -1.83 2.63
CA ALA A 283 35.51 -2.06 3.34
C ALA A 283 35.79 -2.49 4.79
N ASN A 284 34.95 -2.03 5.71
CA ASN A 284 34.93 -2.46 7.11
C ASN A 284 33.56 -2.97 7.58
N VAL A 285 32.53 -2.84 6.71
CA VAL A 285 31.18 -3.40 6.92
C VAL A 285 30.77 -4.14 5.66
N VAL A 286 30.24 -5.37 5.80
CA VAL A 286 29.77 -6.20 4.69
C VAL A 286 28.34 -6.65 4.94
N PHE A 287 27.43 -6.25 4.07
CA PHE A 287 26.07 -6.79 4.02
C PHE A 287 25.99 -7.81 2.88
N CYS A 288 25.51 -8.99 3.20
CA CYS A 288 25.41 -10.11 2.26
C CYS A 288 23.95 -10.54 2.12
N GLU A 289 23.45 -10.59 0.88
CA GLU A 289 22.09 -11.08 0.59
C GLU A 289 21.93 -12.55 0.99
N LYS A 290 22.99 -13.33 0.79
CA LYS A 290 23.00 -14.76 1.10
C LYS A 290 23.79 -15.07 2.37
N GLY A 291 24.39 -16.23 2.45
CA GLY A 291 25.11 -16.72 3.63
C GLY A 291 26.53 -16.15 3.75
N ILE A 292 27.00 -16.05 4.98
CA ILE A 292 28.41 -15.86 5.34
C ILE A 292 28.84 -17.09 6.15
N GLY A 293 29.70 -17.93 5.60
CA GLY A 293 30.20 -19.15 6.24
C GLY A 293 31.05 -18.87 7.47
N VAL A 294 31.15 -19.84 8.38
CA VAL A 294 31.87 -19.67 9.66
C VAL A 294 33.33 -19.26 9.44
N THR A 295 34.00 -19.82 8.45
CA THR A 295 35.39 -19.47 8.08
C THR A 295 35.50 -18.00 7.68
N ALA A 296 34.57 -17.50 6.84
CA ALA A 296 34.52 -16.11 6.44
C ALA A 296 34.22 -15.17 7.64
N GLN A 297 33.32 -15.59 8.54
CA GLN A 297 33.01 -14.83 9.76
C GLN A 297 34.26 -14.63 10.63
N ASN A 298 35.06 -15.68 10.82
CA ASN A 298 36.30 -15.63 11.60
C ASN A 298 37.34 -14.71 10.97
N TYR A 299 37.50 -14.74 9.64
CA TYR A 299 38.43 -13.84 8.95
C TYR A 299 37.96 -12.38 9.00
N LEU A 300 36.68 -12.12 8.78
CA LEU A 300 36.11 -10.77 8.91
C LEU A 300 36.30 -10.22 10.33
N ALA A 301 36.02 -11.03 11.36
CA ALA A 301 36.18 -10.63 12.75
C ALA A 301 37.66 -10.32 13.10
N ARG A 302 38.62 -11.14 12.64
CA ARG A 302 40.05 -10.93 12.81
C ARG A 302 40.54 -9.62 12.18
N GLN A 303 39.95 -9.20 11.10
CA GLN A 303 40.24 -7.94 10.43
C GLN A 303 39.44 -6.74 11.00
N GLY A 304 38.65 -6.98 12.06
CA GLY A 304 37.83 -5.94 12.70
C GLY A 304 36.64 -5.46 11.86
N MET A 305 36.19 -6.31 10.94
CA MET A 305 35.03 -6.00 10.10
C MET A 305 33.73 -6.51 10.70
N LEU A 306 32.63 -5.80 10.41
CA LEU A 306 31.27 -6.22 10.74
C LEU A 306 30.64 -6.88 9.52
N GLY A 307 30.12 -8.10 9.68
CA GLY A 307 29.42 -8.85 8.63
C GLY A 307 27.98 -9.15 9.02
N VAL A 308 27.06 -8.96 8.08
CA VAL A 308 25.62 -9.23 8.22
C VAL A 308 25.18 -10.12 7.06
N ARG A 309 24.54 -11.23 7.38
CA ARG A 309 24.08 -12.23 6.39
C ARG A 309 22.57 -12.21 6.20
N ARG A 310 22.10 -12.76 5.08
CA ARG A 310 20.67 -12.94 4.76
C ARG A 310 19.90 -11.61 4.85
N VAL A 311 20.48 -10.56 4.31
CA VAL A 311 19.81 -9.27 4.14
C VAL A 311 18.83 -9.41 2.99
N SER A 312 17.59 -8.97 3.15
CA SER A 312 16.58 -9.05 2.10
C SER A 312 16.99 -8.21 0.88
N ARG A 313 16.50 -8.57 -0.29
CA ARG A 313 16.81 -7.82 -1.52
C ARG A 313 16.31 -6.37 -1.45
N GLU A 314 15.20 -6.15 -0.76
CA GLU A 314 14.62 -4.84 -0.49
C GLU A 314 15.55 -4.02 0.42
N ASP A 315 15.97 -4.59 1.55
CA ASP A 315 16.94 -3.95 2.44
C ASP A 315 18.27 -3.65 1.73
N MET A 316 18.74 -4.52 0.83
CA MET A 316 19.96 -4.27 0.03
C MET A 316 19.79 -3.07 -0.91
N LYS A 317 18.62 -2.93 -1.56
CA LYS A 317 18.30 -1.74 -2.37
C LYS A 317 18.28 -0.47 -1.52
N MET A 318 17.60 -0.52 -0.37
CA MET A 318 17.52 0.59 0.57
C MET A 318 18.92 1.00 1.08
N LEU A 319 19.77 0.04 1.42
CA LEU A 319 21.16 0.27 1.79
C LEU A 319 21.96 0.95 0.66
N ALA A 320 21.76 0.50 -0.58
CA ALA A 320 22.42 1.13 -1.74
C ALA A 320 21.99 2.59 -1.92
N LEU A 321 20.70 2.87 -1.77
CA LEU A 321 20.14 4.23 -1.85
C LEU A 321 20.62 5.13 -0.71
N ALA A 322 20.68 4.59 0.53
CA ALA A 322 21.08 5.37 1.70
C ALA A 322 22.58 5.66 1.72
N THR A 323 23.41 4.65 1.41
CA THR A 323 24.88 4.73 1.60
C THR A 323 25.65 5.11 0.34
N GLY A 324 25.00 5.02 -0.84
CA GLY A 324 25.63 5.20 -2.14
C GLY A 324 26.47 3.99 -2.60
N ALA A 325 26.39 2.85 -1.88
CA ALA A 325 27.07 1.62 -2.27
C ALA A 325 26.46 1.02 -3.54
N ARG A 326 27.27 0.28 -4.30
CA ARG A 326 26.80 -0.54 -5.42
C ARG A 326 26.66 -1.99 -4.99
N LEU A 327 25.67 -2.66 -5.56
CA LEU A 327 25.51 -4.11 -5.39
C LEU A 327 26.59 -4.82 -6.20
N VAL A 328 27.36 -5.67 -5.54
CA VAL A 328 28.50 -6.40 -6.12
C VAL A 328 28.17 -7.89 -6.17
N GLY A 329 28.22 -8.47 -7.36
CA GLY A 329 27.98 -9.90 -7.57
C GLY A 329 29.23 -10.78 -7.35
N ASP A 330 30.42 -10.23 -7.62
CA ASP A 330 31.71 -10.92 -7.46
C ASP A 330 32.63 -10.16 -6.50
N VAL A 331 32.95 -10.82 -5.40
CA VAL A 331 33.84 -10.26 -4.35
C VAL A 331 35.23 -9.91 -4.88
N MET A 332 35.76 -10.71 -5.83
CA MET A 332 37.12 -10.49 -6.38
C MET A 332 37.21 -9.27 -7.29
N ALA A 333 36.06 -8.76 -7.78
CA ALA A 333 35.99 -7.59 -8.65
C ALA A 333 35.70 -6.29 -7.88
N VAL A 334 35.54 -6.34 -6.55
CA VAL A 334 35.20 -5.17 -5.73
C VAL A 334 36.30 -4.11 -5.76
N THR A 335 35.88 -2.85 -5.84
CA THR A 335 36.78 -1.69 -5.79
C THR A 335 36.28 -0.65 -4.78
N ALA A 336 37.14 0.29 -4.39
CA ALA A 336 36.76 1.38 -3.48
C ALA A 336 35.60 2.27 -4.01
N LYS A 337 35.32 2.24 -5.34
CA LYS A 337 34.22 2.99 -5.96
C LYS A 337 32.85 2.32 -5.76
N ASP A 338 32.83 1.06 -5.39
CA ASP A 338 31.62 0.27 -5.17
C ASP A 338 31.15 0.36 -3.72
N LEU A 339 32.02 0.93 -2.84
CA LEU A 339 31.73 1.08 -1.44
C LEU A 339 30.85 2.30 -1.16
N GLY A 340 29.86 2.10 -0.32
CA GLY A 340 29.09 3.17 0.30
C GLY A 340 29.75 3.67 1.58
N SER A 341 29.15 4.70 2.15
CA SER A 341 29.64 5.29 3.40
C SER A 341 28.51 5.64 4.37
N ALA A 342 28.78 5.48 5.66
CA ALA A 342 27.96 5.98 6.75
C ALA A 342 28.86 6.47 7.88
N ALA A 343 28.39 7.46 8.66
CA ALA A 343 29.13 7.92 9.81
C ALA A 343 29.24 6.83 10.90
N LEU A 344 28.17 6.05 11.04
CA LEU A 344 28.05 5.05 12.10
C LEU A 344 27.29 3.82 11.61
N VAL A 345 27.80 2.64 11.93
CA VAL A 345 27.07 1.36 11.90
C VAL A 345 27.17 0.73 13.29
N GLU A 346 26.04 0.53 13.94
CA GLU A 346 25.99 0.03 15.31
C GLU A 346 24.86 -0.98 15.53
N GLU A 347 25.19 -2.10 16.18
CA GLU A 347 24.21 -3.02 16.72
C GLU A 347 23.70 -2.49 18.06
N ARG A 348 22.42 -2.13 18.14
CA ARG A 348 21.76 -1.68 19.38
C ARG A 348 20.77 -2.73 19.86
N LYS A 349 20.68 -2.87 21.18
CA LYS A 349 19.63 -3.66 21.81
C LYS A 349 18.36 -2.82 21.87
N VAL A 350 17.28 -3.36 21.32
CA VAL A 350 15.99 -2.69 21.21
C VAL A 350 14.95 -3.52 21.94
N GLY A 351 14.21 -2.90 22.85
CA GLY A 351 13.27 -3.62 23.72
C GLY A 351 13.97 -4.64 24.65
N LYS A 352 13.29 -5.76 24.91
CA LYS A 352 13.78 -6.75 25.91
C LYS A 352 14.86 -7.67 25.35
N GLU A 353 14.73 -8.14 24.10
CA GLU A 353 15.58 -9.20 23.54
C GLU A 353 16.05 -8.95 22.11
N LYS A 354 15.37 -8.09 21.34
CA LYS A 354 15.65 -7.83 19.93
C LYS A 354 16.91 -6.97 19.78
N LYS A 355 17.72 -7.28 18.80
CA LYS A 355 18.84 -6.43 18.39
C LYS A 355 18.63 -5.98 16.96
N MET A 356 19.00 -4.76 16.68
CA MET A 356 18.88 -4.14 15.37
C MET A 356 20.19 -3.44 15.01
N LEU A 357 20.45 -3.33 13.72
CA LEU A 357 21.57 -2.59 13.17
C LEU A 357 21.10 -1.23 12.70
N PHE A 358 21.76 -0.19 13.20
CA PHE A 358 21.56 1.21 12.85
C PHE A 358 22.69 1.65 11.94
N ILE A 359 22.36 2.11 10.76
CA ILE A 359 23.26 2.69 9.77
C ILE A 359 22.91 4.16 9.66
N GLU A 360 23.70 5.04 10.25
CA GLU A 360 23.38 6.45 10.47
C GLU A 360 24.41 7.39 9.84
N GLY A 361 23.97 8.62 9.53
CA GLY A 361 24.83 9.65 8.98
C GLY A 361 25.35 9.33 7.58
N CYS A 362 24.47 8.87 6.72
CA CYS A 362 24.74 8.65 5.31
C CYS A 362 24.84 10.01 4.59
N PRO A 363 25.93 10.32 3.88
CA PRO A 363 26.19 11.68 3.36
C PRO A 363 25.20 12.18 2.31
N GLN A 364 24.54 11.27 1.60
CA GLN A 364 23.55 11.56 0.56
C GLN A 364 22.40 10.56 0.68
N ALA A 365 21.82 10.47 1.87
CA ALA A 365 20.76 9.50 2.15
C ALA A 365 19.56 9.78 1.24
N LYS A 366 19.38 8.90 0.24
CA LYS A 366 18.18 8.85 -0.60
C LYS A 366 17.09 7.95 -0.01
N ALA A 367 17.34 7.41 1.16
CA ALA A 367 16.42 6.61 1.94
C ALA A 367 16.55 6.96 3.41
N VAL A 368 15.42 6.94 4.10
CA VAL A 368 15.32 7.24 5.54
C VAL A 368 14.53 6.14 6.24
N THR A 369 14.74 5.98 7.53
CA THR A 369 13.97 5.07 8.36
C THR A 369 13.23 5.85 9.44
N ILE A 370 11.92 5.64 9.55
CA ILE A 370 11.11 6.10 10.68
C ILE A 370 11.09 4.97 11.70
N VAL A 371 11.52 5.26 12.90
CA VAL A 371 11.48 4.34 14.02
C VAL A 371 10.29 4.71 14.89
N LEU A 372 9.29 3.82 14.96
CA LEU A 372 8.10 3.98 15.77
C LEU A 372 8.24 3.26 17.11
N HIS A 373 7.93 3.95 18.18
CA HIS A 373 7.82 3.38 19.52
C HIS A 373 6.37 3.39 19.98
N GLY A 374 5.90 2.28 20.55
CA GLY A 374 4.52 2.15 21.05
C GLY A 374 4.39 1.11 22.15
N VAL A 375 3.28 1.16 22.85
CA VAL A 375 3.04 0.33 24.05
C VAL A 375 2.79 -1.13 23.67
N SER A 376 2.08 -1.39 22.56
CA SER A 376 1.74 -2.73 22.07
C SER A 376 1.94 -2.83 20.55
N GLU A 377 1.99 -4.07 20.05
CA GLU A 377 2.10 -4.34 18.62
C GLU A 377 0.90 -3.80 17.84
N GLN A 378 -0.33 -3.97 18.37
CA GLN A 378 -1.55 -3.48 17.71
C GLN A 378 -1.55 -1.94 17.56
N VAL A 379 -1.10 -1.22 18.59
CA VAL A 379 -0.98 0.25 18.52
C VAL A 379 0.07 0.66 17.50
N LEU A 380 1.18 -0.07 17.42
CA LEU A 380 2.25 0.19 16.46
C LEU A 380 1.77 -0.05 15.01
N GLU A 381 1.03 -1.13 14.77
CA GLU A 381 0.46 -1.43 13.45
C GLU A 381 -0.53 -0.34 13.00
N GLU A 382 -1.36 0.19 13.91
CA GLU A 382 -2.28 1.28 13.57
C GLU A 382 -1.53 2.59 13.33
N MET A 383 -0.47 2.86 14.11
CA MET A 383 0.42 4.00 13.88
C MET A 383 1.15 3.89 12.54
N GLU A 384 1.60 2.70 12.15
CA GLU A 384 2.25 2.44 10.86
C GLU A 384 1.28 2.72 9.72
N ARG A 385 0.07 2.15 9.74
CA ARG A 385 -0.97 2.40 8.72
C ARG A 385 -1.29 3.88 8.57
N ALA A 386 -1.49 4.57 9.70
CA ALA A 386 -1.79 5.99 9.66
C ALA A 386 -0.61 6.84 9.18
N LEU A 387 0.62 6.42 9.49
CA LEU A 387 1.84 7.05 8.99
C LEU A 387 1.97 6.87 7.48
N ASP A 388 1.72 5.67 6.96
CA ASP A 388 1.82 5.36 5.53
C ASP A 388 0.81 6.18 4.72
N ASP A 389 -0.45 6.26 5.17
CA ASP A 389 -1.46 7.11 4.54
C ASP A 389 -1.04 8.58 4.53
N SER A 390 -0.53 9.06 5.67
CA SER A 390 -0.05 10.43 5.78
C SER A 390 1.16 10.72 4.89
N LEU A 391 2.11 9.79 4.80
CA LEU A 391 3.28 9.91 3.92
C LEU A 391 2.86 10.01 2.46
N ASN A 392 1.95 9.14 2.02
CA ASN A 392 1.48 9.10 0.64
C ASN A 392 0.78 10.40 0.25
N VAL A 393 -0.12 10.92 1.09
CA VAL A 393 -0.83 12.19 0.80
C VAL A 393 0.11 13.40 0.85
N VAL A 394 1.10 13.41 1.76
CA VAL A 394 2.10 14.48 1.83
C VAL A 394 3.00 14.47 0.59
N LEU A 395 3.47 13.30 0.17
CA LEU A 395 4.27 13.14 -1.05
C LEU A 395 3.49 13.55 -2.30
N ASP A 396 2.20 13.19 -2.38
CA ASP A 396 1.35 13.62 -3.49
C ASP A 396 1.25 15.15 -3.56
N VAL A 397 1.06 15.84 -2.44
CA VAL A 397 0.98 17.30 -2.43
C VAL A 397 2.33 17.96 -2.72
N ILE A 398 3.44 17.40 -2.28
CA ILE A 398 4.78 17.88 -2.66
C ILE A 398 4.96 17.87 -4.19
N ARG A 399 4.41 16.83 -4.86
CA ARG A 399 4.47 16.66 -6.32
C ARG A 399 3.45 17.51 -7.07
N SER A 400 2.17 17.42 -6.66
CA SER A 400 1.02 17.99 -7.40
C SER A 400 0.78 19.46 -7.08
N ARG A 401 1.12 19.91 -5.87
CA ARG A 401 0.85 21.25 -5.33
C ARG A 401 -0.63 21.63 -5.28
N LYS A 402 -1.54 20.64 -5.36
CA LYS A 402 -2.98 20.87 -5.44
C LYS A 402 -3.72 20.20 -4.31
N ILE A 403 -4.52 21.00 -3.60
CA ILE A 403 -5.39 20.53 -2.53
C ILE A 403 -6.84 20.90 -2.79
N VAL A 404 -7.72 20.19 -2.12
CA VAL A 404 -9.16 20.48 -2.04
C VAL A 404 -9.58 20.52 -0.57
N PRO A 405 -10.67 21.21 -0.22
CA PRO A 405 -11.22 21.15 1.14
C PRO A 405 -11.70 19.74 1.47
N GLY A 406 -11.65 19.35 2.75
CA GLY A 406 -12.19 18.08 3.25
C GLY A 406 -13.65 18.18 3.70
N GLY A 407 -14.06 17.28 4.60
CA GLY A 407 -15.38 17.32 5.25
C GLY A 407 -16.59 17.15 4.32
N GLY A 408 -16.41 16.50 3.15
CA GLY A 408 -17.47 16.31 2.16
C GLY A 408 -17.78 17.55 1.29
N ALA A 409 -17.00 18.63 1.40
CA ALA A 409 -17.20 19.84 0.60
C ALA A 409 -17.03 19.60 -0.92
N PRO A 410 -16.02 18.88 -1.40
CA PRO A 410 -15.87 18.57 -2.82
C PRO A 410 -17.07 17.80 -3.36
N GLU A 411 -17.55 16.83 -2.61
CA GLU A 411 -18.68 15.98 -2.96
C GLU A 411 -19.97 16.81 -3.13
N MET A 412 -20.21 17.78 -2.23
CA MET A 412 -21.33 18.69 -2.32
C MET A 412 -21.27 19.56 -3.57
N ILE A 413 -20.12 20.16 -3.86
CA ILE A 413 -19.91 21.03 -5.03
C ILE A 413 -20.04 20.22 -6.32
N VAL A 414 -19.47 19.02 -6.37
CA VAL A 414 -19.60 18.10 -7.50
C VAL A 414 -21.06 17.71 -7.71
N ALA A 415 -21.78 17.34 -6.66
CA ALA A 415 -23.19 16.92 -6.76
C ALA A 415 -24.08 18.04 -7.29
N GLU A 416 -23.91 19.28 -6.78
CA GLU A 416 -24.65 20.43 -7.26
C GLU A 416 -24.36 20.73 -8.74
N ASN A 417 -23.08 20.73 -9.14
CA ASN A 417 -22.69 20.96 -10.53
C ASN A 417 -23.22 19.86 -11.47
N LEU A 418 -23.24 18.60 -11.03
CA LEU A 418 -23.79 17.49 -11.79
C LEU A 418 -25.31 17.62 -11.96
N ARG A 419 -26.06 18.09 -10.96
CA ARG A 419 -27.51 18.36 -11.09
C ARG A 419 -27.77 19.46 -12.10
N GLN A 420 -26.97 20.53 -12.09
CA GLN A 420 -27.05 21.59 -13.10
C GLN A 420 -26.70 21.05 -14.49
N TYR A 421 -25.62 20.28 -14.61
CA TYR A 421 -25.23 19.64 -15.88
C TYR A 421 -26.31 18.69 -16.38
N ALA A 422 -26.91 17.86 -15.52
CA ALA A 422 -28.00 16.96 -15.90
C ALA A 422 -29.17 17.69 -16.57
N SER A 423 -29.52 18.90 -16.12
CA SER A 423 -30.61 19.70 -16.71
C SER A 423 -30.28 20.21 -18.13
N THR A 424 -29.03 20.15 -18.57
CA THR A 424 -28.61 20.53 -19.94
C THR A 424 -28.58 19.34 -20.91
N LEU A 425 -28.71 18.10 -20.38
CA LEU A 425 -28.72 16.90 -21.19
C LEU A 425 -30.12 16.57 -21.72
N GLU A 426 -30.16 16.11 -22.97
CA GLU A 426 -31.34 15.56 -23.57
C GLU A 426 -31.35 14.02 -23.38
N GLY A 427 -32.53 13.43 -23.09
CA GLY A 427 -32.66 11.97 -22.99
C GLY A 427 -32.53 11.40 -21.57
N ARG A 428 -32.42 10.08 -21.50
CA ARG A 428 -32.41 9.34 -20.21
C ARG A 428 -31.10 9.39 -19.48
N GLU A 429 -30.01 9.80 -20.11
CA GLU A 429 -28.70 10.01 -19.50
C GLU A 429 -28.75 11.03 -18.36
N GLN A 430 -29.64 12.02 -18.44
CA GLN A 430 -29.85 12.98 -17.35
C GLN A 430 -30.23 12.29 -16.03
N LEU A 431 -31.00 11.19 -16.09
CA LEU A 431 -31.37 10.43 -14.88
C LEU A 431 -30.15 9.77 -14.25
N ALA A 432 -29.27 9.20 -15.08
CA ALA A 432 -28.03 8.60 -14.61
C ALA A 432 -27.06 9.64 -14.01
N VAL A 433 -26.94 10.83 -14.60
CA VAL A 433 -26.12 11.91 -14.06
C VAL A 433 -26.65 12.41 -12.71
N ARG A 434 -27.99 12.52 -12.55
CA ARG A 434 -28.61 12.84 -11.25
C ARG A 434 -28.36 11.75 -10.22
N ALA A 435 -28.52 10.50 -10.61
CA ALA A 435 -28.22 9.34 -9.74
C ALA A 435 -26.77 9.33 -9.29
N PHE A 436 -25.84 9.72 -10.17
CA PHE A 436 -24.43 9.89 -9.82
C PHE A 436 -24.21 11.01 -8.80
N ALA A 437 -24.87 12.15 -8.98
CA ALA A 437 -24.80 13.26 -8.03
C ALA A 437 -25.28 12.83 -6.62
N ASP A 438 -26.39 12.06 -6.57
CA ASP A 438 -26.92 11.55 -5.31
C ASP A 438 -26.00 10.49 -4.68
N ALA A 439 -25.28 9.71 -5.49
CA ALA A 439 -24.30 8.75 -5.00
C ALA A 439 -23.09 9.44 -4.37
N VAL A 440 -22.56 10.50 -4.99
CA VAL A 440 -21.43 11.29 -4.46
C VAL A 440 -21.83 12.00 -3.17
N GLU A 441 -23.03 12.55 -3.10
CA GLU A 441 -23.57 13.24 -1.93
C GLU A 441 -23.80 12.31 -0.73
N SER A 442 -23.73 10.97 -0.93
CA SER A 442 -23.77 10.00 0.17
C SER A 442 -22.57 10.12 1.13
N ILE A 443 -21.45 10.70 0.68
CA ILE A 443 -20.27 10.87 1.54
C ILE A 443 -20.53 11.82 2.69
N PRO A 444 -20.94 13.09 2.49
CA PRO A 444 -21.29 13.96 3.60
C PRO A 444 -22.48 13.45 4.43
N LEU A 445 -23.42 12.71 3.85
CA LEU A 445 -24.49 12.03 4.59
C LEU A 445 -23.91 10.98 5.58
N THR A 446 -23.01 10.13 5.09
CA THR A 446 -22.35 9.12 5.93
C THR A 446 -21.50 9.76 7.02
N LEU A 447 -20.80 10.85 6.72
CA LEU A 447 -20.02 11.60 7.71
C LEU A 447 -20.93 12.15 8.82
N ALA A 448 -22.10 12.69 8.48
CA ALA A 448 -23.08 13.18 9.46
C ALA A 448 -23.59 12.04 10.36
N GLU A 449 -23.99 10.93 9.74
CA GLU A 449 -24.51 9.76 10.42
C GLU A 449 -23.49 9.16 11.40
N ASN A 450 -22.24 8.92 10.94
CA ASN A 450 -21.17 8.40 11.78
C ASN A 450 -20.79 9.38 12.92
N SER A 451 -21.05 10.66 12.74
CA SER A 451 -20.84 11.68 13.77
C SER A 451 -21.99 11.82 14.76
N GLY A 452 -23.10 11.08 14.54
CA GLY A 452 -24.27 11.11 15.42
C GLY A 452 -25.22 12.27 15.19
N PHE A 453 -25.11 12.95 14.02
CA PHE A 453 -26.03 14.02 13.61
C PHE A 453 -27.11 13.48 12.69
N ASP A 454 -28.24 14.21 12.59
CA ASP A 454 -29.26 13.89 11.58
C ASP A 454 -28.70 14.14 10.18
N PRO A 455 -28.63 13.09 9.31
CA PRO A 455 -28.03 13.23 8.01
C PRO A 455 -28.79 14.17 7.06
N LEU A 456 -30.12 14.21 7.18
CA LEU A 456 -30.98 15.03 6.31
C LEU A 456 -30.88 16.50 6.68
N ASP A 457 -30.88 16.81 7.97
CA ASP A 457 -30.71 18.18 8.46
C ASP A 457 -29.32 18.72 8.11
N SER A 458 -28.27 17.92 8.30
CA SER A 458 -26.90 18.27 7.95
C SER A 458 -26.75 18.52 6.45
N LEU A 459 -27.35 17.66 5.62
CA LEU A 459 -27.32 17.80 4.16
C LEU A 459 -28.09 19.06 3.72
N ALA A 460 -29.26 19.33 4.29
CA ALA A 460 -30.04 20.53 3.98
C ALA A 460 -29.24 21.81 4.31
N ALA A 461 -28.56 21.81 5.46
CA ALA A 461 -27.71 22.93 5.88
C ALA A 461 -26.52 23.12 4.93
N LEU A 462 -25.86 22.03 4.49
CA LEU A 462 -24.76 22.07 3.52
C LEU A 462 -25.23 22.59 2.16
N ARG A 463 -26.35 22.09 1.63
CA ARG A 463 -26.92 22.54 0.35
C ARG A 463 -27.27 24.04 0.37
N ALA A 464 -27.77 24.56 1.49
CA ALA A 464 -28.07 25.97 1.64
C ALA A 464 -26.83 26.88 1.60
N LYS A 465 -25.63 26.31 1.88
CA LYS A 465 -24.35 27.02 1.83
C LYS A 465 -23.56 26.77 0.55
N THR A 466 -23.83 25.66 -0.15
CA THR A 466 -23.17 25.35 -1.43
C THR A 466 -23.47 26.45 -2.45
N GLY A 467 -22.47 26.89 -3.20
CA GLY A 467 -22.62 27.97 -4.20
C GLY A 467 -22.40 29.39 -3.66
N GLN A 468 -22.14 29.59 -2.37
CA GLN A 468 -21.85 30.91 -1.81
C GLN A 468 -20.37 31.35 -1.97
N GLY A 469 -19.63 30.73 -2.87
CA GLY A 469 -18.23 31.09 -3.18
C GLY A 469 -17.20 30.59 -2.17
N LYS A 470 -17.62 29.79 -1.18
CA LYS A 470 -16.76 29.12 -0.20
C LYS A 470 -16.98 27.62 -0.22
N ALA A 471 -15.96 26.88 0.17
CA ALA A 471 -15.99 25.43 0.22
C ALA A 471 -16.45 24.94 1.60
N PHE A 472 -17.76 24.94 1.81
CA PHE A 472 -18.37 24.47 3.04
C PHE A 472 -18.45 22.94 3.07
N GLY A 473 -17.86 22.33 4.11
CA GLY A 473 -18.01 20.93 4.48
C GLY A 473 -18.64 20.80 5.85
N LEU A 474 -18.87 19.57 6.28
CA LEU A 474 -19.46 19.27 7.58
C LEU A 474 -18.41 19.36 8.70
N ASP A 475 -18.62 20.19 9.68
CA ASP A 475 -17.86 20.16 10.93
C ASP A 475 -18.37 19.01 11.79
N MET A 476 -17.53 17.99 12.00
CA MET A 476 -17.87 16.78 12.75
C MET A 476 -18.02 17.00 14.25
N ALA A 477 -17.63 18.16 14.77
CA ALA A 477 -17.84 18.50 16.18
C ALA A 477 -19.23 19.09 16.41
N THR A 478 -19.71 19.91 15.47
CA THR A 478 -20.95 20.69 15.63
C THR A 478 -22.11 20.21 14.75
N GLY A 479 -21.83 19.40 13.72
CA GLY A 479 -22.82 18.99 12.71
C GLY A 479 -23.25 20.14 11.77
N GLN A 480 -22.54 21.28 11.77
CA GLN A 480 -22.89 22.46 10.99
C GLN A 480 -21.90 22.67 9.82
N PRO A 481 -22.35 23.34 8.75
CA PRO A 481 -21.45 23.73 7.67
C PRO A 481 -20.35 24.68 8.15
N SER A 482 -19.09 24.34 7.84
CA SER A 482 -17.91 25.15 8.15
C SER A 482 -17.01 25.32 6.92
N ASP A 483 -16.29 26.43 6.85
CA ASP A 483 -15.27 26.66 5.82
C ASP A 483 -14.06 25.74 6.09
N MET A 484 -13.93 24.64 5.35
CA MET A 484 -12.92 23.61 5.57
C MET A 484 -11.50 24.10 5.28
N LEU A 485 -11.32 24.99 4.32
CA LEU A 485 -10.01 25.59 4.05
C LEU A 485 -9.55 26.46 5.23
N ALA A 486 -10.46 27.27 5.79
CA ALA A 486 -10.16 28.09 6.96
C ALA A 486 -9.90 27.23 8.22
N ALA A 487 -10.62 26.11 8.36
CA ALA A 487 -10.43 25.14 9.43
C ALA A 487 -9.12 24.32 9.29
N GLY A 488 -8.46 24.36 8.11
CA GLY A 488 -7.26 23.60 7.84
C GLY A 488 -7.52 22.11 7.58
N ILE A 489 -8.77 21.73 7.29
CA ILE A 489 -9.16 20.37 6.92
C ILE A 489 -9.10 20.28 5.40
N VAL A 490 -8.00 19.71 4.89
CA VAL A 490 -7.65 19.72 3.48
C VAL A 490 -7.08 18.37 3.05
N GLU A 491 -7.34 18.00 1.79
CA GLU A 491 -6.93 16.74 1.20
C GLU A 491 -6.27 16.98 -0.16
N PRO A 492 -5.38 16.09 -0.64
CA PRO A 492 -4.87 16.17 -2.01
C PRO A 492 -6.00 16.03 -3.03
N LEU A 493 -5.92 16.79 -4.13
CA LEU A 493 -6.87 16.68 -5.24
C LEU A 493 -6.96 15.24 -5.77
N LYS A 494 -5.83 14.56 -5.83
CA LYS A 494 -5.70 13.22 -6.41
C LYS A 494 -6.54 12.18 -5.64
N VAL A 495 -6.67 12.30 -4.31
CA VAL A 495 -7.52 11.42 -3.49
C VAL A 495 -8.96 11.41 -4.02
N LYS A 496 -9.54 12.59 -4.26
CA LYS A 496 -10.94 12.71 -4.72
C LYS A 496 -11.11 12.32 -6.19
N THR A 497 -10.18 12.71 -7.03
CA THR A 497 -10.26 12.37 -8.48
C THR A 497 -10.11 10.88 -8.72
N GLN A 498 -9.20 10.22 -8.01
CA GLN A 498 -9.01 8.77 -8.14
C GLN A 498 -10.18 8.00 -7.52
N ALA A 499 -10.71 8.41 -6.36
CA ALA A 499 -11.87 7.75 -5.75
C ALA A 499 -13.09 7.76 -6.69
N ILE A 500 -13.40 8.90 -7.33
CA ILE A 500 -14.49 8.98 -8.31
C ILE A 500 -14.21 8.11 -9.53
N LYS A 501 -12.98 8.10 -10.03
CA LYS A 501 -12.57 7.31 -11.18
C LYS A 501 -12.71 5.82 -10.91
N SER A 502 -12.09 5.31 -9.86
CA SER A 502 -12.10 3.89 -9.48
C SER A 502 -13.52 3.40 -9.19
N ALA A 503 -14.31 4.18 -8.45
CA ALA A 503 -15.71 3.87 -8.16
C ALA A 503 -16.56 3.79 -9.44
N THR A 504 -16.36 4.72 -10.38
CA THR A 504 -17.11 4.75 -11.65
C THR A 504 -16.73 3.57 -12.54
N GLU A 505 -15.44 3.25 -12.64
CA GLU A 505 -14.94 2.12 -13.42
C GLU A 505 -15.56 0.81 -12.92
N ALA A 506 -15.51 0.55 -11.62
CA ALA A 506 -16.11 -0.65 -11.03
C ALA A 506 -17.64 -0.70 -11.23
N ALA A 507 -18.35 0.38 -10.92
CA ALA A 507 -19.79 0.42 -11.09
C ALA A 507 -20.20 0.18 -12.55
N THR A 508 -19.50 0.79 -13.50
CA THR A 508 -19.79 0.59 -14.94
C THR A 508 -19.42 -0.81 -15.45
N MET A 509 -18.41 -1.45 -14.88
CA MET A 509 -18.07 -2.84 -15.18
C MET A 509 -19.16 -3.77 -14.67
N VAL A 510 -19.60 -3.63 -13.43
CA VAL A 510 -20.64 -4.46 -12.82
C VAL A 510 -21.96 -4.33 -13.57
N LEU A 511 -22.38 -3.11 -13.96
CA LEU A 511 -23.62 -2.85 -14.70
C LEU A 511 -23.64 -3.48 -16.10
N ARG A 512 -22.49 -3.80 -16.68
CA ARG A 512 -22.39 -4.45 -18.00
C ARG A 512 -22.45 -5.97 -17.94
N VAL A 513 -22.44 -6.55 -16.74
CA VAL A 513 -22.51 -7.99 -16.53
C VAL A 513 -23.98 -8.41 -16.50
N ASP A 514 -24.43 -9.14 -17.49
CA ASP A 514 -25.78 -9.71 -17.59
C ASP A 514 -25.81 -11.23 -17.41
N ASP A 515 -24.65 -11.89 -17.34
CA ASP A 515 -24.53 -13.33 -17.17
C ASP A 515 -23.28 -13.66 -16.32
N VAL A 516 -23.50 -14.45 -15.27
CA VAL A 516 -22.42 -14.91 -14.38
C VAL A 516 -22.32 -16.43 -14.50
N ILE A 517 -21.18 -16.90 -15.00
CA ILE A 517 -20.89 -18.32 -15.16
C ILE A 517 -19.77 -18.69 -14.18
N ALA A 518 -20.13 -19.33 -13.09
CA ALA A 518 -19.16 -19.83 -12.12
C ALA A 518 -18.77 -21.28 -12.47
N ALA A 519 -17.53 -21.47 -12.96
CA ALA A 519 -16.97 -22.80 -13.15
C ALA A 519 -16.30 -23.25 -11.84
N LYS A 520 -16.67 -24.44 -11.34
CA LYS A 520 -15.96 -25.06 -10.23
C LYS A 520 -14.53 -25.40 -10.69
N ARG A 521 -13.50 -24.81 -10.09
CA ARG A 521 -12.15 -25.33 -10.23
C ARG A 521 -12.14 -26.71 -9.57
N GLU A 522 -11.91 -27.77 -10.35
CA GLU A 522 -11.51 -29.05 -9.78
C GLU A 522 -10.17 -28.79 -9.10
N GLU A 523 -10.12 -28.83 -7.77
CA GLU A 523 -8.88 -29.15 -7.09
C GLU A 523 -8.49 -30.54 -7.60
N LEU A 524 -7.40 -30.59 -8.38
CA LEU A 524 -6.75 -31.83 -8.74
C LEU A 524 -6.31 -32.47 -7.42
N ALA A 525 -7.17 -33.35 -6.88
CA ALA A 525 -6.78 -34.17 -5.75
C ALA A 525 -5.47 -34.87 -6.13
N PRO A 526 -4.43 -34.80 -5.29
CA PRO A 526 -3.18 -35.49 -5.56
C PRO A 526 -3.47 -36.98 -5.76
N LYS A 527 -3.01 -37.54 -6.87
CA LYS A 527 -3.16 -38.98 -7.13
C LYS A 527 -2.58 -39.74 -5.95
N PRO A 528 -3.26 -40.79 -5.44
CA PRO A 528 -2.72 -41.59 -4.33
C PRO A 528 -1.34 -42.11 -4.70
N GLY A 529 -0.30 -41.63 -3.98
CA GLY A 529 1.09 -42.05 -4.16
C GLY A 529 2.08 -40.98 -4.63
N GLN A 530 1.66 -39.71 -4.87
CA GLN A 530 2.59 -38.62 -5.16
C GLN A 530 2.77 -37.70 -3.94
N SER A 531 4.04 -37.48 -3.59
CA SER A 531 4.47 -36.56 -2.53
C SER A 531 4.25 -35.09 -2.96
N PRO A 532 4.00 -34.15 -2.04
CA PRO A 532 3.75 -32.74 -2.36
C PRO A 532 4.91 -31.99 -3.05
N HIS A 533 6.05 -32.63 -3.26
CA HIS A 533 7.25 -32.01 -3.85
C HIS A 533 7.43 -32.22 -5.36
N ASP A 534 6.51 -32.89 -6.06
CA ASP A 534 6.67 -33.26 -7.50
C ASP A 534 5.91 -32.34 -8.48
N TYR A 535 5.48 -31.14 -8.06
CA TYR A 535 4.89 -30.17 -9.00
C TYR A 535 5.96 -29.31 -9.67
N THR A 536 6.56 -29.83 -10.74
CA THR A 536 7.18 -29.00 -11.77
C THR A 536 6.07 -28.33 -12.60
N MET A 537 6.04 -27.00 -12.61
CA MET A 537 5.16 -26.25 -13.50
C MET A 537 5.40 -26.66 -14.96
N PRO A 538 4.35 -26.90 -15.78
CA PRO A 538 4.53 -27.11 -17.21
C PRO A 538 5.10 -25.84 -17.83
N GLN A 539 6.26 -25.97 -18.48
CA GLN A 539 6.86 -24.90 -19.29
C GLN A 539 5.90 -24.57 -20.44
N MET A 540 5.42 -23.34 -20.48
CA MET A 540 4.75 -22.81 -21.67
C MET A 540 5.77 -22.68 -22.80
N PRO A 541 5.43 -23.11 -24.03
CA PRO A 541 6.31 -22.89 -25.18
C PRO A 541 6.41 -21.40 -25.47
N MET A 542 7.63 -20.89 -25.51
CA MET A 542 7.92 -19.53 -25.93
C MET A 542 7.59 -19.37 -27.44
N PRO A 543 6.89 -18.32 -27.83
CA PRO A 543 6.74 -18.02 -29.24
C PRO A 543 8.10 -17.59 -29.82
N HIS A 544 8.48 -18.23 -30.91
CA HIS A 544 9.59 -17.80 -31.75
C HIS A 544 9.22 -16.50 -32.45
N TYR A 545 9.93 -15.43 -32.11
CA TYR A 545 10.21 -14.30 -32.99
C TYR A 545 11.61 -13.78 -32.70
#